data_83d21399e2c604c5199ee26ed442a63a
#
_entry.id   83d21399e2c604c5199ee26ed442a63a
#
_cell.length_a   1.000
_cell.length_b   1.000
_cell.length_c   1.000
_cell.angle_alpha   90.00
_cell.angle_beta   90.00
_cell.angle_gamma   90.00
#
_symmetry.space_group_name_H-M   'P 1'
#
loop_
_entity.id
_entity.type
_entity.pdbx_description
1 polymer ?
#
loop_
_entity_poly.entity_id
_entity_poly.type
_entity_poly.pdbx_seq_one_letter_code
_entity_poly.pdbx_strand_id
1 'polypeptide(L)'
;MKKLLFCLLAGASIISQSCINDNEDPIAVPPIEGQTVEPSVGGGAQPNQVWIDLSETDSQGNPKQTFNRRTDWDLAFYTGNEFKVVLNSSIAMGAGKGPNLNDLTQVNEINAKPFTDLIQVANFDAGNEIYIDDVKGNFPTSTTAIGEVKANDAENGIYLINMGKDIYAGTVPSGSALTGGDLRGWMKVQIVRNGEGYKIKYAELNSNVIKEAVITKNNAYNFKFFSLKNNAEVSVQPEKKKWDLSFTVFTNIFEGAGSYVYADFVTHNIMGGAGAYEVKVTAPMTATEAFNNFKASDIDNSKFVYNDQRTIGGNWRTASPSGSAVNNSVFYIIKDPNGYYFKLKFMRLSSPDGERGRPQFEFKPL
;
A
#
# COMPACT_ATOMS: atom_id res chain seq x y z
N MET A 1 69.11 -39.90 -52.22
CA MET A 1 67.93 -39.01 -52.39
C MET A 1 67.03 -39.21 -51.18
N LYS A 2 67.03 -38.21 -50.32
CA LYS A 2 66.38 -38.22 -48.98
C LYS A 2 64.91 -37.89 -49.14
N LYS A 3 63.99 -38.73 -48.65
CA LYS A 3 62.61 -38.39 -48.47
C LYS A 3 62.35 -38.17 -47.00
N LEU A 4 61.97 -36.94 -46.65
CA LEU A 4 61.61 -36.53 -45.32
C LEU A 4 60.14 -36.90 -45.06
N LEU A 5 59.91 -37.68 -43.98
CA LEU A 5 58.58 -38.06 -43.55
C LEU A 5 58.12 -37.05 -42.52
N PHE A 6 57.03 -36.29 -42.83
CA PHE A 6 56.43 -35.31 -41.92
C PHE A 6 55.29 -36.06 -41.17
N CYS A 7 55.49 -36.31 -39.89
CA CYS A 7 54.39 -36.78 -39.02
C CYS A 7 53.55 -35.59 -38.57
N LEU A 8 52.33 -35.51 -39.06
CA LEU A 8 51.31 -34.58 -38.55
C LEU A 8 50.68 -35.16 -37.28
N LEU A 9 51.00 -34.60 -36.13
CA LEU A 9 50.27 -34.85 -34.90
C LEU A 9 49.02 -33.93 -34.92
N ALA A 10 47.86 -34.56 -35.18
CA ALA A 10 46.57 -33.93 -34.97
C ALA A 10 46.22 -33.98 -33.49
N GLY A 11 46.47 -32.89 -32.79
CA GLY A 11 45.97 -32.71 -31.41
C GLY A 11 44.47 -32.44 -31.42
N ALA A 12 43.68 -33.41 -30.99
CA ALA A 12 42.27 -33.26 -30.75
C ALA A 12 42.09 -32.39 -29.48
N SER A 13 41.85 -31.07 -29.65
CA SER A 13 41.40 -30.20 -28.59
C SER A 13 39.93 -30.51 -28.29
N ILE A 14 39.69 -31.24 -27.21
CA ILE A 14 38.33 -31.37 -26.65
C ILE A 14 37.98 -30.03 -26.04
N ILE A 15 37.23 -29.22 -26.77
CA ILE A 15 36.56 -28.05 -26.25
C ILE A 15 35.39 -28.56 -25.40
N SER A 16 35.60 -28.65 -24.08
CA SER A 16 34.51 -28.78 -23.14
C SER A 16 33.71 -27.47 -23.19
N GLN A 17 32.67 -27.43 -24.00
CA GLN A 17 31.63 -26.43 -23.87
C GLN A 17 30.92 -26.71 -22.53
N SER A 18 31.32 -25.99 -21.49
CA SER A 18 30.49 -25.80 -20.35
C SER A 18 29.26 -25.03 -20.84
N CYS A 19 28.14 -25.70 -20.96
CA CYS A 19 26.85 -25.05 -21.07
C CYS A 19 26.57 -24.36 -19.73
N ILE A 20 27.09 -23.16 -19.56
CA ILE A 20 26.52 -22.20 -18.63
C ILE A 20 25.19 -21.81 -19.28
N ASN A 21 24.10 -22.09 -18.64
CA ASN A 21 22.78 -21.61 -19.04
C ASN A 21 22.78 -20.09 -18.77
N ASP A 22 23.24 -19.28 -19.72
CA ASP A 22 23.24 -17.81 -19.67
C ASP A 22 21.83 -17.23 -19.93
N ASN A 23 20.78 -17.92 -19.50
CA ASN A 23 19.39 -17.47 -19.66
C ASN A 23 18.82 -16.82 -18.38
N GLU A 24 19.66 -16.42 -17.45
CA GLU A 24 19.21 -15.55 -16.37
C GLU A 24 19.49 -14.10 -16.79
N ASP A 25 18.42 -13.29 -16.88
CA ASP A 25 18.57 -11.86 -17.07
C ASP A 25 19.51 -11.29 -15.98
N PRO A 26 20.47 -10.42 -16.34
CA PRO A 26 21.36 -9.84 -15.36
C PRO A 26 20.54 -9.16 -14.24
N ILE A 27 20.86 -9.44 -12.99
CA ILE A 27 20.25 -8.74 -11.85
C ILE A 27 20.64 -7.27 -11.97
N ALA A 28 19.63 -6.40 -12.11
CA ALA A 28 19.85 -4.96 -12.14
C ALA A 28 20.38 -4.51 -10.77
N VAL A 29 21.50 -3.78 -10.78
CA VAL A 29 22.09 -3.21 -9.55
C VAL A 29 21.53 -1.80 -9.36
N PRO A 30 20.87 -1.49 -8.25
CA PRO A 30 20.33 -0.16 -8.01
C PRO A 30 21.46 0.87 -7.84
N PRO A 31 21.21 2.13 -8.18
CA PRO A 31 22.21 3.19 -8.07
C PRO A 31 22.40 3.74 -6.64
N ILE A 32 21.93 3.01 -5.64
CA ILE A 32 21.90 3.42 -4.24
C ILE A 32 22.62 2.40 -3.35
N GLU A 33 23.36 2.90 -2.35
CA GLU A 33 23.90 2.07 -1.27
C GLU A 33 22.85 1.83 -0.18
N GLY A 34 23.04 0.77 0.62
CA GLY A 34 22.16 0.46 1.73
C GLY A 34 22.27 1.49 2.86
N GLN A 35 21.13 1.80 3.47
CA GLN A 35 21.00 2.84 4.49
C GLN A 35 20.00 2.46 5.59
N THR A 36 20.01 3.26 6.65
CA THR A 36 18.97 3.27 7.67
C THR A 36 18.03 4.44 7.42
N VAL A 37 16.74 4.16 7.41
CA VAL A 37 15.68 5.13 7.10
C VAL A 37 14.71 5.25 8.27
N GLU A 38 14.31 6.48 8.59
CA GLU A 38 13.20 6.79 9.48
C GLU A 38 12.05 7.41 8.67
N PRO A 39 10.98 6.65 8.37
CA PRO A 39 9.79 7.19 7.71
C PRO A 39 9.12 8.29 8.53
N SER A 40 8.78 9.41 7.89
CA SER A 40 8.19 10.60 8.51
C SER A 40 6.72 10.42 8.90
N VAL A 41 6.41 9.36 9.65
CA VAL A 41 5.03 9.00 10.06
C VAL A 41 4.42 10.02 11.02
N GLY A 42 5.25 10.67 11.86
CA GLY A 42 4.84 11.82 12.67
C GLY A 42 4.41 11.50 14.09
N GLY A 43 4.94 10.43 14.69
CA GLY A 43 4.70 10.09 16.11
C GLY A 43 3.46 9.25 16.35
N GLY A 44 3.01 9.15 17.60
CA GLY A 44 1.99 8.19 18.04
C GLY A 44 0.58 8.40 17.46
N ALA A 45 0.24 9.60 16.99
CA ALA A 45 -0.99 9.85 16.24
C ALA A 45 -0.90 9.42 14.77
N GLN A 46 0.30 9.19 14.25
CA GLN A 46 0.60 8.79 12.87
C GLN A 46 -0.16 9.62 11.83
N PRO A 47 0.01 10.94 11.84
CA PRO A 47 -0.75 11.82 10.97
C PRO A 47 -0.44 11.66 9.49
N ASN A 48 0.72 11.11 9.16
CA ASN A 48 1.23 11.04 7.81
C ASN A 48 1.12 9.63 7.22
N GLN A 49 0.84 9.59 5.93
CA GLN A 49 1.04 8.48 5.03
C GLN A 49 2.34 8.75 4.26
N VAL A 50 3.31 7.84 4.33
CA VAL A 50 4.65 8.04 3.80
C VAL A 50 4.90 7.06 2.66
N TRP A 51 5.44 7.54 1.56
CA TRP A 51 5.79 6.79 0.35
C TRP A 51 7.31 6.80 0.19
N ILE A 52 7.92 5.64 0.02
CA ILE A 52 9.37 5.48 -0.06
C ILE A 52 9.74 4.78 -1.37
N ASP A 53 10.68 5.38 -2.09
CA ASP A 53 11.38 4.79 -3.23
C ASP A 53 12.77 4.34 -2.75
N LEU A 54 13.05 3.04 -2.79
CA LEU A 54 14.30 2.46 -2.33
C LEU A 54 15.42 2.59 -3.37
N SER A 55 15.08 2.91 -4.61
CA SER A 55 16.01 3.02 -5.74
C SER A 55 16.34 4.46 -6.15
N GLU A 56 15.58 5.45 -5.67
CA GLU A 56 15.87 6.88 -5.88
C GLU A 56 16.31 7.56 -4.59
N THR A 57 17.23 8.53 -4.72
CA THR A 57 17.71 9.33 -3.58
C THR A 57 17.21 10.77 -3.65
N ASP A 58 17.12 11.39 -2.49
CA ASP A 58 16.98 12.83 -2.34
C ASP A 58 18.34 13.55 -2.55
N SER A 59 18.36 14.86 -2.40
CA SER A 59 19.57 15.68 -2.54
C SER A 59 20.65 15.42 -1.48
N GLN A 60 20.31 14.73 -0.40
CA GLN A 60 21.22 14.34 0.69
C GLN A 60 21.70 12.88 0.53
N GLY A 61 21.24 12.17 -0.51
CA GLY A 61 21.58 10.76 -0.75
C GLY A 61 20.74 9.77 0.04
N ASN A 62 19.69 10.19 0.76
CA ASN A 62 18.77 9.28 1.41
C ASN A 62 17.73 8.75 0.42
N PRO A 63 17.15 7.57 0.65
CA PRO A 63 16.00 7.10 -0.13
C PRO A 63 14.92 8.15 -0.19
N LYS A 64 14.42 8.38 -1.40
CA LYS A 64 13.42 9.41 -1.61
C LYS A 64 12.14 9.06 -0.87
N GLN A 65 11.71 9.96 0.00
CA GLN A 65 10.41 9.84 0.64
C GLN A 65 9.56 11.06 0.40
N THR A 66 8.27 10.81 0.21
CA THR A 66 7.22 11.83 0.18
C THR A 66 6.15 11.46 1.20
N PHE A 67 5.39 12.43 1.66
CA PHE A 67 4.29 12.16 2.57
C PHE A 67 3.15 13.16 2.35
N ASN A 68 1.97 12.74 2.78
CA ASN A 68 0.76 13.54 2.88
C ASN A 68 0.10 13.26 4.22
N ARG A 69 -0.72 14.17 4.70
CA ARG A 69 -1.59 13.86 5.84
C ARG A 69 -2.63 12.82 5.42
N ARG A 70 -2.91 11.87 6.31
CA ARG A 70 -3.89 10.80 6.02
C ARG A 70 -5.29 11.34 5.68
N THR A 71 -5.63 12.53 6.14
CA THR A 71 -6.92 13.20 5.91
C THR A 71 -6.96 14.12 4.68
N ASP A 72 -5.88 14.20 3.89
CA ASP A 72 -5.84 15.06 2.71
C ASP A 72 -6.75 14.58 1.59
N TRP A 73 -7.06 13.29 1.55
CA TRP A 73 -7.87 12.66 0.52
C TRP A 73 -8.95 11.76 1.10
N ASP A 74 -9.98 11.46 0.33
CA ASP A 74 -11.10 10.61 0.72
C ASP A 74 -11.32 9.46 -0.25
N LEU A 75 -11.36 9.72 -1.55
CA LEU A 75 -11.53 8.73 -2.61
C LEU A 75 -10.34 8.71 -3.55
N ALA A 76 -10.01 7.51 -4.05
CA ALA A 76 -9.01 7.36 -5.10
C ALA A 76 -9.61 6.61 -6.30
N PHE A 77 -9.44 7.18 -7.48
CA PHE A 77 -10.00 6.73 -8.74
C PHE A 77 -8.91 6.00 -9.53
N TYR A 78 -9.14 4.73 -9.81
CA TYR A 78 -8.19 3.88 -10.52
C TYR A 78 -7.97 4.38 -11.95
N THR A 79 -6.71 4.44 -12.39
CA THR A 79 -6.33 5.01 -13.70
C THR A 79 -6.10 3.96 -14.78
N GLY A 80 -6.20 2.67 -14.45
CA GLY A 80 -6.15 1.59 -15.44
C GLY A 80 -7.46 1.42 -16.21
N ASN A 81 -7.64 0.27 -16.83
CA ASN A 81 -8.79 0.01 -17.72
C ASN A 81 -10.11 -0.07 -16.97
N GLU A 82 -10.11 -0.66 -15.78
CA GLU A 82 -11.31 -0.85 -14.97
C GLU A 82 -11.74 0.48 -14.33
N PHE A 83 -13.04 0.59 -14.05
CA PHE A 83 -13.62 1.79 -13.43
C PHE A 83 -13.89 1.51 -11.94
N LYS A 84 -12.83 1.54 -11.14
CA LYS A 84 -12.86 1.27 -9.69
C LYS A 84 -12.58 2.54 -8.90
N VAL A 85 -13.24 2.65 -7.76
CA VAL A 85 -13.03 3.74 -6.79
C VAL A 85 -12.79 3.11 -5.44
N VAL A 86 -11.72 3.55 -4.76
CA VAL A 86 -11.30 3.04 -3.47
C VAL A 86 -11.41 4.10 -2.40
N LEU A 87 -11.66 3.65 -1.18
CA LEU A 87 -11.76 4.48 0.00
C LEU A 87 -10.39 4.73 0.62
N ASN A 88 -10.28 5.79 1.38
CA ASN A 88 -9.10 6.01 2.21
C ASN A 88 -9.06 5.02 3.39
N SER A 89 -8.33 3.93 3.23
CA SER A 89 -8.16 2.90 4.26
C SER A 89 -7.43 3.38 5.51
N SER A 90 -6.76 4.55 5.45
CA SER A 90 -5.94 5.05 6.56
C SER A 90 -6.72 5.80 7.64
N ILE A 91 -8.01 6.09 7.41
CA ILE A 91 -8.87 6.85 8.32
C ILE A 91 -10.19 6.13 8.66
N ALA A 92 -10.25 4.82 8.46
CA ALA A 92 -11.40 3.97 8.75
C ALA A 92 -12.69 4.38 7.98
N MET A 93 -12.56 4.69 6.70
CA MET A 93 -13.71 4.94 5.85
C MET A 93 -14.45 3.66 5.52
N GLY A 94 -15.76 3.78 5.31
CA GLY A 94 -16.61 2.72 4.81
C GLY A 94 -17.64 3.24 3.81
N ALA A 95 -18.10 2.38 2.92
CA ALA A 95 -19.14 2.72 1.95
C ALA A 95 -20.13 1.58 1.74
N GLY A 96 -21.37 1.93 1.43
CA GLY A 96 -22.39 0.97 1.05
C GLY A 96 -23.47 1.64 0.19
N LYS A 97 -24.24 0.82 -0.52
CA LYS A 97 -25.38 1.34 -1.29
C LYS A 97 -26.38 2.01 -0.36
N GLY A 98 -26.82 3.20 -0.75
CA GLY A 98 -27.86 3.95 -0.07
C GLY A 98 -29.27 3.55 -0.53
N PRO A 99 -30.27 4.38 -0.21
CA PRO A 99 -31.64 4.21 -0.70
C PRO A 99 -31.68 4.10 -2.22
N ASN A 100 -32.61 3.31 -2.74
CA ASN A 100 -32.81 3.15 -4.18
C ASN A 100 -33.49 4.40 -4.76
N LEU A 101 -32.75 5.49 -4.83
CA LEU A 101 -33.15 6.79 -5.36
C LEU A 101 -32.18 7.17 -6.48
N ASN A 102 -32.64 8.01 -7.41
CA ASN A 102 -31.84 8.49 -8.54
C ASN A 102 -31.39 9.94 -8.36
N ASP A 103 -31.85 10.62 -7.32
CA ASP A 103 -31.59 12.02 -7.04
C ASP A 103 -30.99 12.17 -5.63
N LEU A 104 -29.75 12.65 -5.57
CA LEU A 104 -29.04 12.90 -4.31
C LEU A 104 -29.79 13.88 -3.39
N THR A 105 -30.58 14.81 -3.95
CA THR A 105 -31.34 15.78 -3.13
C THR A 105 -32.44 15.11 -2.30
N GLN A 106 -32.92 13.93 -2.72
CA GLN A 106 -33.91 13.16 -1.99
C GLN A 106 -33.36 12.31 -0.88
N VAL A 107 -32.01 12.11 -0.83
CA VAL A 107 -31.35 11.36 0.23
C VAL A 107 -31.07 12.28 1.41
N ASN A 108 -31.53 11.89 2.58
CA ASN A 108 -31.36 12.61 3.84
C ASN A 108 -31.14 11.63 4.99
N GLU A 109 -30.88 12.13 6.18
CA GLU A 109 -30.58 11.33 7.36
C GLU A 109 -31.69 10.30 7.68
N ILE A 110 -32.96 10.66 7.48
CA ILE A 110 -34.10 9.81 7.82
C ILE A 110 -34.12 8.55 6.94
N ASN A 111 -34.06 8.72 5.61
CA ASN A 111 -34.12 7.60 4.70
C ASN A 111 -32.78 6.88 4.50
N ALA A 112 -31.66 7.53 4.86
CA ALA A 112 -30.33 6.92 4.88
C ALA A 112 -30.08 6.08 6.14
N LYS A 113 -30.75 6.37 7.26
CA LYS A 113 -30.47 5.73 8.57
C LYS A 113 -30.45 4.20 8.54
N PRO A 114 -31.38 3.49 7.89
CA PRO A 114 -31.34 2.03 7.83
C PRO A 114 -30.05 1.47 7.18
N PHE A 115 -29.40 2.26 6.32
CA PHE A 115 -28.17 1.89 5.62
C PHE A 115 -26.93 2.32 6.41
N THR A 116 -26.92 3.55 6.97
CA THR A 116 -25.79 4.05 7.76
C THR A 116 -25.58 3.24 9.03
N ASP A 117 -26.62 2.69 9.62
CA ASP A 117 -26.54 1.81 10.80
C ASP A 117 -25.81 0.49 10.46
N LEU A 118 -25.81 0.06 9.20
CA LEU A 118 -25.12 -1.15 8.75
C LEU A 118 -23.68 -0.87 8.30
N ILE A 119 -23.38 0.32 7.78
CA ILE A 119 -22.06 0.68 7.25
C ILE A 119 -21.13 1.01 8.43
N GLN A 120 -20.72 -0.02 9.17
CA GLN A 120 -19.83 0.08 10.30
C GLN A 120 -18.43 -0.40 9.94
N VAL A 121 -17.39 0.24 10.48
CA VAL A 121 -15.99 -0.10 10.26
C VAL A 121 -15.27 -0.18 11.60
N ALA A 122 -14.42 -1.19 11.76
CA ALA A 122 -13.60 -1.40 12.96
C ALA A 122 -14.40 -1.56 14.28
N ASN A 123 -15.51 -2.25 14.21
CA ASN A 123 -16.41 -2.53 15.36
C ASN A 123 -16.46 -4.02 15.75
N PHE A 124 -15.50 -4.85 15.29
CA PHE A 124 -15.41 -6.28 15.55
C PHE A 124 -16.68 -7.08 15.14
N ASP A 125 -17.20 -6.77 13.96
CA ASP A 125 -18.29 -7.48 13.33
C ASP A 125 -17.83 -8.03 11.97
N ALA A 126 -17.81 -9.37 11.82
CA ALA A 126 -17.38 -10.03 10.58
C ALA A 126 -18.22 -9.61 9.35
N GLY A 127 -19.50 -9.22 9.56
CA GLY A 127 -20.37 -8.73 8.48
C GLY A 127 -19.97 -7.39 7.90
N ASN A 128 -19.08 -6.63 8.55
CA ASN A 128 -18.70 -5.30 8.11
C ASN A 128 -17.64 -5.26 6.99
N GLU A 129 -17.05 -6.40 6.63
CA GLU A 129 -16.03 -6.50 5.58
C GLU A 129 -16.52 -6.02 4.20
N ILE A 130 -17.81 -6.13 3.94
CA ILE A 130 -18.42 -5.68 2.67
C ILE A 130 -18.46 -4.16 2.51
N TYR A 131 -18.21 -3.40 3.58
CA TYR A 131 -18.24 -1.94 3.59
C TYR A 131 -16.85 -1.32 3.43
N ILE A 132 -15.81 -2.12 3.28
CA ILE A 132 -14.45 -1.69 2.97
C ILE A 132 -13.97 -2.29 1.65
N ASP A 133 -12.91 -1.74 1.10
CA ASP A 133 -12.27 -2.29 -0.10
C ASP A 133 -11.50 -3.57 0.23
N ASP A 134 -11.28 -4.43 -0.78
CA ASP A 134 -10.40 -5.59 -0.61
C ASP A 134 -9.02 -5.14 -0.13
N VAL A 135 -8.68 -5.60 1.06
CA VAL A 135 -7.44 -5.21 1.76
C VAL A 135 -6.16 -5.70 1.08
N LYS A 136 -6.26 -6.68 0.16
CA LYS A 136 -5.12 -7.14 -0.64
C LYS A 136 -4.64 -6.08 -1.64
N GLY A 137 -5.51 -5.17 -2.05
CA GLY A 137 -5.15 -4.02 -2.88
C GLY A 137 -4.93 -4.33 -4.36
N ASN A 138 -5.28 -5.53 -4.85
CA ASN A 138 -5.21 -5.87 -6.27
C ASN A 138 -6.49 -5.42 -7.00
N PHE A 139 -6.71 -4.12 -7.03
CA PHE A 139 -7.97 -3.52 -7.48
C PHE A 139 -8.39 -3.79 -8.92
N PRO A 140 -7.55 -4.10 -9.91
CA PRO A 140 -8.01 -4.57 -11.21
C PRO A 140 -8.94 -5.78 -11.12
N THR A 141 -8.70 -6.69 -10.19
CA THR A 141 -9.44 -7.95 -10.04
C THR A 141 -10.27 -8.03 -8.76
N SER A 142 -9.95 -7.21 -7.75
CA SER A 142 -10.59 -7.23 -6.44
C SER A 142 -11.89 -6.42 -6.40
N THR A 143 -12.68 -6.65 -5.36
CA THR A 143 -13.89 -5.85 -5.07
C THR A 143 -13.51 -4.54 -4.37
N THR A 144 -14.37 -3.53 -4.54
CA THR A 144 -14.33 -2.27 -3.79
C THR A 144 -15.71 -2.05 -3.15
N ALA A 145 -15.74 -1.34 -2.01
CA ALA A 145 -16.98 -1.06 -1.29
C ALA A 145 -17.99 -0.30 -2.15
N ILE A 146 -17.51 0.59 -3.03
CA ILE A 146 -18.37 1.31 -3.99
C ILE A 146 -18.76 0.42 -5.18
N GLY A 147 -18.04 -0.65 -5.45
CA GLY A 147 -18.24 -1.49 -6.61
C GLY A 147 -17.68 -0.85 -7.90
N GLU A 148 -17.77 -1.60 -9.00
CA GLU A 148 -17.33 -1.09 -10.29
C GLU A 148 -18.35 -0.11 -10.88
N VAL A 149 -17.88 1.05 -11.36
CA VAL A 149 -18.70 2.04 -12.03
C VAL A 149 -19.14 1.49 -13.40
N LYS A 150 -20.43 1.29 -13.58
CA LYS A 150 -21.02 0.69 -14.79
C LYS A 150 -21.03 1.68 -15.95
N ALA A 151 -21.02 1.13 -17.18
CA ALA A 151 -21.10 1.95 -18.40
C ALA A 151 -22.47 2.60 -18.58
N ASN A 152 -23.54 1.92 -18.14
CA ASN A 152 -24.87 2.50 -18.10
C ASN A 152 -25.08 3.28 -16.80
N ASP A 153 -25.24 4.58 -16.90
CA ASP A 153 -25.37 5.48 -15.75
C ASP A 153 -26.53 5.10 -14.81
N ALA A 154 -27.64 4.55 -15.36
CA ALA A 154 -28.80 4.12 -14.57
C ALA A 154 -28.50 2.94 -13.61
N GLU A 155 -27.38 2.22 -13.82
CA GLU A 155 -26.95 1.12 -12.96
C GLU A 155 -26.05 1.61 -11.80
N ASN A 156 -25.60 2.87 -11.87
CA ASN A 156 -24.76 3.49 -10.85
C ASN A 156 -25.64 4.18 -9.79
N GLY A 157 -25.94 3.45 -8.74
CA GLY A 157 -26.77 3.96 -7.63
C GLY A 157 -26.02 4.96 -6.74
N ILE A 158 -26.77 5.45 -5.76
CA ILE A 158 -26.22 6.33 -4.71
C ILE A 158 -25.53 5.48 -3.64
N TYR A 159 -24.33 5.89 -3.25
CA TYR A 159 -23.60 5.32 -2.13
C TYR A 159 -23.60 6.28 -0.94
N LEU A 160 -23.65 5.71 0.26
CA LEU A 160 -23.41 6.40 1.51
C LEU A 160 -21.98 6.13 1.95
N ILE A 161 -21.24 7.18 2.25
CA ILE A 161 -19.84 7.11 2.64
C ILE A 161 -19.73 7.53 4.10
N ASN A 162 -19.33 6.60 4.95
CA ASN A 162 -18.79 6.92 6.27
C ASN A 162 -17.39 7.51 6.06
N MET A 163 -17.22 8.79 6.37
CA MET A 163 -15.98 9.54 6.13
C MET A 163 -14.85 9.17 7.09
N GLY A 164 -15.08 8.20 7.97
CA GLY A 164 -14.10 7.73 8.94
C GLY A 164 -13.81 8.75 10.04
N LYS A 165 -12.53 8.83 10.43
CA LYS A 165 -12.09 9.65 11.57
C LYS A 165 -11.01 10.64 11.16
N ASP A 166 -11.00 11.79 11.80
CA ASP A 166 -9.86 12.71 11.75
C ASP A 166 -8.64 12.11 12.48
N ILE A 167 -7.49 12.75 12.35
CA ILE A 167 -6.30 12.40 13.10
C ILE A 167 -6.50 12.79 14.55
N TYR A 168 -6.08 11.93 15.49
CA TYR A 168 -6.13 12.27 16.92
C TYR A 168 -5.31 13.53 17.20
N ALA A 169 -5.95 14.52 17.82
CA ALA A 169 -5.37 15.84 18.08
C ALA A 169 -4.85 16.02 19.52
N GLY A 170 -5.10 15.05 20.41
CA GLY A 170 -4.66 15.10 21.81
C GLY A 170 -3.22 14.62 22.01
N THR A 171 -2.79 14.62 23.26
CA THR A 171 -1.49 14.05 23.65
C THR A 171 -1.55 12.53 23.61
N VAL A 172 -0.64 11.91 22.87
CA VAL A 172 -0.50 10.45 22.82
C VAL A 172 0.45 10.02 23.93
N PRO A 173 0.03 9.10 24.82
CA PRO A 173 0.93 8.55 25.84
C PRO A 173 2.12 7.81 25.22
N SER A 174 3.28 7.86 25.88
CA SER A 174 4.48 7.13 25.46
C SER A 174 4.17 5.63 25.24
N GLY A 175 4.73 5.05 24.20
CA GLY A 175 4.50 3.66 23.79
C GLY A 175 3.15 3.37 23.13
N SER A 176 2.23 4.35 23.11
CA SER A 176 0.88 4.19 22.54
C SER A 176 0.80 4.69 21.10
N ALA A 177 -0.19 4.19 20.36
CA ALA A 177 -0.63 4.75 19.09
C ALA A 177 -2.14 5.07 19.18
N LEU A 178 -2.48 6.34 19.01
CA LEU A 178 -3.87 6.83 19.00
C LEU A 178 -4.12 7.50 17.65
N THR A 179 -4.57 6.73 16.67
CA THR A 179 -4.59 7.15 15.25
C THR A 179 -5.90 7.76 14.80
N GLY A 180 -6.98 7.61 15.55
CA GLY A 180 -8.33 8.11 15.23
C GLY A 180 -8.80 9.17 16.20
N GLY A 181 -9.20 10.33 15.67
CA GLY A 181 -9.84 11.43 16.36
C GLY A 181 -11.36 11.44 16.17
N ASP A 182 -11.93 12.63 15.98
CA ASP A 182 -13.36 12.85 15.81
C ASP A 182 -13.91 12.24 14.52
N LEU A 183 -15.22 11.94 14.52
CA LEU A 183 -15.91 11.46 13.33
C LEU A 183 -16.00 12.56 12.26
N ARG A 184 -15.75 12.22 11.00
CA ARG A 184 -15.79 13.15 9.87
C ARG A 184 -17.16 13.26 9.20
N GLY A 185 -18.17 12.52 9.70
CA GLY A 185 -19.54 12.54 9.22
C GLY A 185 -19.81 11.64 8.03
N TRP A 186 -20.84 11.96 7.27
CA TRP A 186 -21.35 11.17 6.17
C TRP A 186 -21.49 11.99 4.89
N MET A 187 -21.17 11.36 3.76
CA MET A 187 -21.43 11.88 2.42
C MET A 187 -22.38 10.95 1.66
N LYS A 188 -23.17 11.51 0.77
CA LYS A 188 -23.92 10.82 -0.27
C LYS A 188 -23.26 11.08 -1.61
N VAL A 189 -23.02 10.02 -2.38
CA VAL A 189 -22.15 10.07 -3.56
C VAL A 189 -22.78 9.28 -4.69
N GLN A 190 -22.73 9.79 -5.90
CA GLN A 190 -23.02 9.06 -7.15
C GLN A 190 -21.85 9.25 -8.10
N ILE A 191 -21.37 8.16 -8.68
CA ILE A 191 -20.24 8.14 -9.59
C ILE A 191 -20.68 7.50 -10.91
N VAL A 192 -20.38 8.17 -12.02
CA VAL A 192 -20.65 7.66 -13.37
C VAL A 192 -19.36 7.75 -14.19
N ARG A 193 -19.32 7.05 -15.32
CA ARG A 193 -18.23 7.20 -16.28
C ARG A 193 -18.37 8.52 -17.03
N ASN A 194 -17.24 9.16 -17.34
CA ASN A 194 -17.17 10.35 -18.17
C ASN A 194 -16.06 10.15 -19.22
N GLY A 195 -16.43 9.56 -20.36
CA GLY A 195 -15.45 9.06 -21.32
C GLY A 195 -14.56 8.00 -20.67
N GLU A 196 -13.24 8.20 -20.78
CA GLU A 196 -12.25 7.32 -20.13
C GLU A 196 -12.03 7.63 -18.63
N GLY A 197 -12.66 8.66 -18.09
CA GLY A 197 -12.55 9.08 -16.69
C GLY A 197 -13.86 8.91 -15.92
N TYR A 198 -13.99 9.70 -14.86
CA TYR A 198 -15.12 9.62 -13.94
C TYR A 198 -15.76 11.00 -13.76
N LYS A 199 -17.07 11.01 -13.50
CA LYS A 199 -17.78 12.15 -12.96
C LYS A 199 -18.38 11.77 -11.62
N ILE A 200 -18.10 12.56 -10.59
CA ILE A 200 -18.65 12.38 -9.26
C ILE A 200 -19.62 13.50 -8.93
N LYS A 201 -20.78 13.13 -8.39
CA LYS A 201 -21.74 14.03 -7.75
C LYS A 201 -21.84 13.66 -6.28
N TYR A 202 -21.80 14.64 -5.38
CA TYR A 202 -21.81 14.36 -3.96
C TYR A 202 -22.27 15.54 -3.12
N ALA A 203 -22.68 15.26 -1.89
CA ALA A 203 -22.98 16.25 -0.87
C ALA A 203 -22.80 15.63 0.53
N GLU A 204 -22.71 16.46 1.56
CA GLU A 204 -22.96 16.02 2.93
C GLU A 204 -24.37 15.42 3.02
N LEU A 205 -24.58 14.45 3.90
CA LEU A 205 -25.80 13.65 3.95
C LEU A 205 -27.06 14.51 4.04
N ASN A 206 -27.02 15.58 4.85
CA ASN A 206 -28.17 16.47 5.07
C ASN A 206 -28.18 17.72 4.17
N SER A 207 -27.23 17.84 3.23
CA SER A 207 -27.15 18.97 2.33
C SER A 207 -27.85 18.70 1.00
N ASN A 208 -28.57 19.69 0.48
CA ASN A 208 -29.13 19.64 -0.88
C ASN A 208 -28.23 20.40 -1.88
N VAL A 209 -27.08 20.91 -1.45
CA VAL A 209 -26.10 21.57 -2.30
C VAL A 209 -25.19 20.48 -2.88
N ILE A 210 -25.53 20.03 -4.10
CA ILE A 210 -24.79 18.99 -4.80
C ILE A 210 -23.55 19.61 -5.46
N LYS A 211 -22.38 19.06 -5.12
CA LYS A 211 -21.10 19.36 -5.77
C LYS A 211 -20.85 18.34 -6.88
N GLU A 212 -20.13 18.76 -7.91
CA GLU A 212 -19.69 17.90 -9.02
C GLU A 212 -18.21 18.09 -9.28
N ALA A 213 -17.54 17.00 -9.69
CA ALA A 213 -16.17 17.04 -10.21
C ALA A 213 -15.98 16.02 -11.33
N VAL A 214 -15.05 16.30 -12.22
CA VAL A 214 -14.61 15.38 -13.28
C VAL A 214 -13.19 14.97 -12.96
N ILE A 215 -12.94 13.65 -12.96
CA ILE A 215 -11.63 13.06 -12.70
C ILE A 215 -11.12 12.42 -13.98
N THR A 216 -10.02 12.94 -14.50
CA THR A 216 -9.38 12.42 -15.70
C THR A 216 -8.31 11.40 -15.32
N LYS A 217 -8.33 10.21 -15.92
CA LYS A 217 -7.30 9.19 -15.70
C LYS A 217 -5.94 9.66 -16.20
N ASN A 218 -4.89 9.27 -15.49
CA ASN A 218 -3.50 9.50 -15.89
C ASN A 218 -2.67 8.24 -15.63
N ASN A 219 -2.24 7.58 -16.69
CA ASN A 219 -1.53 6.30 -16.63
C ASN A 219 -0.14 6.36 -15.98
N ALA A 220 0.40 7.54 -15.70
CA ALA A 220 1.62 7.68 -14.90
C ALA A 220 1.41 7.30 -13.42
N TYR A 221 0.17 7.31 -12.94
CA TYR A 221 -0.21 7.02 -11.55
C TYR A 221 -1.08 5.77 -11.47
N ASN A 222 -1.13 5.12 -10.30
CA ASN A 222 -2.09 4.05 -10.03
C ASN A 222 -3.50 4.63 -9.81
N PHE A 223 -3.58 5.79 -9.18
CA PHE A 223 -4.83 6.46 -8.81
C PHE A 223 -4.74 7.97 -8.97
N LYS A 224 -5.92 8.59 -9.21
CA LYS A 224 -6.16 10.02 -9.00
C LYS A 224 -6.92 10.19 -7.68
N PHE A 225 -6.39 11.00 -6.79
CA PHE A 225 -6.93 11.18 -5.45
C PHE A 225 -7.81 12.42 -5.39
N PHE A 226 -8.88 12.35 -4.62
CA PHE A 226 -9.86 13.42 -4.50
C PHE A 226 -10.27 13.63 -3.03
N SER A 227 -10.33 14.88 -2.62
CA SER A 227 -10.87 15.29 -1.33
C SER A 227 -12.32 15.74 -1.48
N LEU A 228 -13.26 14.99 -0.92
CA LEU A 228 -14.67 15.36 -0.86
C LEU A 228 -14.88 16.62 0.00
N LYS A 229 -14.08 16.74 1.07
CA LYS A 229 -14.13 17.90 1.97
C LYS A 229 -13.73 19.19 1.26
N ASN A 230 -12.63 19.15 0.49
CA ASN A 230 -12.05 20.33 -0.15
C ASN A 230 -12.54 20.55 -1.59
N ASN A 231 -13.33 19.62 -2.14
CA ASN A 231 -13.79 19.62 -3.53
C ASN A 231 -12.62 19.77 -4.53
N ALA A 232 -11.57 18.99 -4.36
CA ALA A 232 -10.37 19.12 -5.18
C ALA A 232 -9.66 17.78 -5.41
N GLU A 233 -9.04 17.63 -6.58
CA GLU A 233 -7.99 16.62 -6.76
C GLU A 233 -6.78 16.98 -5.90
N VAL A 234 -6.15 15.98 -5.32
CA VAL A 234 -4.97 16.13 -4.44
C VAL A 234 -3.85 15.20 -4.88
N SER A 235 -2.62 15.69 -4.76
CA SER A 235 -1.44 14.87 -4.99
C SER A 235 -1.11 14.10 -3.72
N VAL A 236 -1.19 12.78 -3.78
CA VAL A 236 -0.96 11.89 -2.64
C VAL A 236 0.16 10.91 -2.93
N GLN A 237 -0.08 10.00 -3.84
CA GLN A 237 0.85 8.93 -4.19
C GLN A 237 1.80 9.42 -5.29
N PRO A 238 3.11 9.10 -5.25
CA PRO A 238 4.00 9.32 -6.39
C PRO A 238 3.55 8.56 -7.64
N GLU A 239 4.20 8.81 -8.78
CA GLU A 239 3.99 8.01 -9.99
C GLU A 239 4.16 6.51 -9.70
N LYS A 240 3.43 5.66 -10.43
CA LYS A 240 3.27 4.24 -10.10
C LYS A 240 4.56 3.42 -9.99
N LYS A 241 5.67 3.89 -10.56
CA LYS A 241 6.99 3.24 -10.45
C LYS A 241 7.98 4.00 -9.57
N LYS A 242 7.53 5.03 -8.86
CA LYS A 242 8.34 5.94 -8.06
C LYS A 242 8.09 5.79 -6.56
N TRP A 243 7.71 4.61 -6.14
CA TRP A 243 7.62 4.20 -4.75
C TRP A 243 7.52 2.68 -4.64
N ASP A 244 7.99 2.13 -3.53
CA ASP A 244 8.02 0.70 -3.24
C ASP A 244 7.19 0.35 -2.01
N LEU A 245 7.31 1.18 -0.97
CA LEU A 245 6.70 0.96 0.34
C LEU A 245 5.87 2.17 0.76
N SER A 246 4.75 1.91 1.44
CA SER A 246 3.99 2.96 2.13
C SER A 246 3.83 2.62 3.60
N PHE A 247 4.23 3.55 4.46
CA PHE A 247 4.02 3.49 5.90
C PHE A 247 2.78 4.29 6.25
N THR A 248 1.79 3.65 6.87
CA THR A 248 0.48 4.26 7.09
C THR A 248 -0.26 3.60 8.27
N VAL A 249 -1.35 4.18 8.66
CA VAL A 249 -2.45 3.49 9.35
C VAL A 249 -3.27 2.76 8.29
N PHE A 250 -3.78 1.58 8.57
CA PHE A 250 -4.45 0.77 7.57
C PHE A 250 -5.67 0.05 8.14
N THR A 251 -6.81 0.18 7.46
CA THR A 251 -8.00 -0.61 7.74
C THR A 251 -7.83 -1.98 7.08
N ASN A 252 -7.63 -3.00 7.89
CA ASN A 252 -7.41 -4.39 7.47
C ASN A 252 -8.56 -5.27 8.00
N ILE A 253 -8.59 -6.52 7.60
CA ILE A 253 -9.48 -7.54 8.13
C ILE A 253 -8.74 -8.31 9.22
N PHE A 254 -9.41 -8.49 10.36
CA PHE A 254 -9.03 -9.46 11.38
C PHE A 254 -9.95 -10.67 11.21
N GLU A 255 -9.37 -11.81 10.88
CA GLU A 255 -10.10 -13.02 10.54
C GLU A 255 -11.10 -13.41 11.63
N GLY A 256 -12.37 -13.57 11.25
CA GLY A 256 -13.47 -13.88 12.17
C GLY A 256 -14.01 -12.73 12.99
N ALA A 257 -13.43 -11.51 12.89
CA ALA A 257 -13.85 -10.34 13.65
C ALA A 257 -14.09 -9.08 12.78
N GLY A 258 -13.94 -9.21 11.44
CA GLY A 258 -14.21 -8.13 10.51
C GLY A 258 -13.10 -7.09 10.40
N SER A 259 -13.46 -5.87 10.02
CA SER A 259 -12.48 -4.80 9.81
C SER A 259 -11.87 -4.29 11.12
N TYR A 260 -10.57 -3.97 11.07
CA TYR A 260 -9.81 -3.42 12.18
C TYR A 260 -8.78 -2.41 11.69
N VAL A 261 -8.52 -1.36 12.48
CA VAL A 261 -7.55 -0.31 12.14
C VAL A 261 -6.19 -0.60 12.77
N TYR A 262 -5.20 -0.83 11.94
CA TYR A 262 -3.83 -1.10 12.35
C TYR A 262 -2.98 0.17 12.27
N ALA A 263 -2.35 0.53 13.37
CA ALA A 263 -1.23 1.46 13.39
C ALA A 263 0.06 0.77 12.90
N ASP A 264 1.07 1.54 12.50
CA ASP A 264 2.38 1.04 12.10
C ASP A 264 2.29 -0.04 11.01
N PHE A 265 1.49 0.19 9.99
CA PHE A 265 1.29 -0.75 8.90
C PHE A 265 2.13 -0.38 7.69
N VAL A 266 2.64 -1.40 6.99
CA VAL A 266 3.46 -1.20 5.79
C VAL A 266 2.85 -1.97 4.64
N THR A 267 2.52 -1.26 3.57
CA THR A 267 2.11 -1.87 2.30
C THR A 267 3.22 -1.74 1.26
N HIS A 268 3.26 -2.65 0.28
CA HIS A 268 4.15 -2.53 -0.86
C HIS A 268 3.37 -2.31 -2.16
N ASN A 269 4.02 -1.72 -3.15
CA ASN A 269 3.42 -1.21 -4.38
C ASN A 269 3.11 -2.31 -5.42
N ILE A 270 2.19 -3.23 -5.12
CA ILE A 270 1.80 -4.28 -6.06
C ILE A 270 1.24 -3.72 -7.38
N MET A 271 0.53 -2.58 -7.31
CA MET A 271 -0.07 -1.93 -8.48
C MET A 271 0.98 -1.31 -9.42
N GLY A 272 2.15 -0.94 -8.89
CA GLY A 272 3.31 -0.50 -9.66
C GLY A 272 4.21 -1.65 -10.13
N GLY A 273 3.98 -2.86 -9.61
CA GLY A 273 4.74 -4.08 -9.93
C GLY A 273 5.78 -4.47 -8.89
N ALA A 274 5.79 -3.85 -7.69
CA ALA A 274 6.65 -4.31 -6.61
C ALA A 274 6.17 -5.66 -6.06
N GLY A 275 7.12 -6.52 -5.72
CA GLY A 275 6.89 -7.77 -5.01
C GLY A 275 7.62 -7.79 -3.68
N ALA A 276 7.11 -8.57 -2.72
CA ALA A 276 7.77 -8.75 -1.43
C ALA A 276 7.61 -10.17 -0.91
N TYR A 277 8.55 -10.64 -0.09
CA TYR A 277 8.35 -11.81 0.74
C TYR A 277 9.08 -11.71 2.08
N GLU A 278 8.55 -12.41 3.07
CA GLU A 278 9.12 -12.50 4.41
C GLU A 278 10.13 -13.65 4.49
N VAL A 279 11.27 -13.39 5.10
CA VAL A 279 12.26 -14.41 5.49
C VAL A 279 12.16 -14.62 7.00
N LYS A 280 11.68 -15.79 7.40
CA LYS A 280 11.65 -16.22 8.81
C LYS A 280 12.99 -16.77 9.22
N VAL A 281 13.45 -16.32 10.39
CA VAL A 281 14.73 -16.75 10.97
C VAL A 281 14.45 -17.60 12.20
N THR A 282 15.10 -18.77 12.25
CA THR A 282 14.97 -19.71 13.38
C THR A 282 16.25 -19.79 14.18
N ALA A 283 16.13 -19.91 15.50
CA ALA A 283 17.26 -20.10 16.39
C ALA A 283 18.15 -21.28 15.94
N PRO A 284 19.48 -21.21 16.11
CA PRO A 284 20.20 -20.21 16.91
C PRO A 284 20.55 -18.91 16.16
N MET A 285 20.29 -18.79 14.85
CA MET A 285 20.61 -17.60 14.07
C MET A 285 19.69 -16.43 14.46
N THR A 286 20.23 -15.23 14.52
CA THR A 286 19.46 -13.99 14.69
C THR A 286 19.04 -13.42 13.34
N ALA A 287 17.97 -12.60 13.31
CA ALA A 287 17.57 -11.91 12.08
C ALA A 287 18.68 -11.00 11.54
N THR A 288 19.50 -10.42 12.41
CA THR A 288 20.63 -9.59 12.00
C THR A 288 21.71 -10.40 11.30
N GLU A 289 22.08 -11.57 11.83
CA GLU A 289 23.04 -12.48 11.17
C GLU A 289 22.51 -12.97 9.83
N ALA A 290 21.26 -13.44 9.79
CA ALA A 290 20.61 -13.90 8.57
C ALA A 290 20.55 -12.79 7.51
N PHE A 291 20.14 -11.58 7.92
CA PHE A 291 20.09 -10.40 7.04
C PHE A 291 21.48 -10.06 6.48
N ASN A 292 22.51 -10.05 7.31
CA ASN A 292 23.87 -9.72 6.85
C ASN A 292 24.41 -10.76 5.87
N ASN A 293 24.13 -12.05 6.11
CA ASN A 293 24.62 -13.16 5.31
C ASN A 293 23.84 -13.37 4.00
N PHE A 294 22.59 -12.87 3.90
CA PHE A 294 21.73 -13.04 2.73
C PHE A 294 22.30 -12.29 1.51
N LYS A 295 22.45 -13.00 0.41
CA LYS A 295 23.04 -12.52 -0.86
C LYS A 295 22.03 -12.60 -2.00
N ALA A 296 22.33 -11.99 -3.14
CA ALA A 296 21.53 -12.08 -4.36
C ALA A 296 21.26 -13.53 -4.80
N SER A 297 22.23 -14.44 -4.61
CA SER A 297 22.09 -15.88 -4.90
C SER A 297 21.05 -16.61 -4.05
N ASP A 298 20.64 -16.02 -2.93
CA ASP A 298 19.67 -16.60 -1.99
C ASP A 298 18.23 -16.17 -2.28
N ILE A 299 18.05 -15.30 -3.29
CA ILE A 299 16.74 -14.82 -3.72
C ILE A 299 15.93 -15.99 -4.29
N ASP A 300 14.75 -16.22 -3.74
CA ASP A 300 13.78 -17.16 -4.26
C ASP A 300 12.65 -16.42 -4.98
N ASN A 301 12.75 -16.36 -6.30
CA ASN A 301 11.77 -15.64 -7.12
C ASN A 301 10.34 -16.21 -7.02
N SER A 302 10.18 -17.47 -6.61
CA SER A 302 8.86 -18.10 -6.44
C SER A 302 8.09 -17.61 -5.22
N LYS A 303 8.79 -16.96 -4.26
CA LYS A 303 8.20 -16.45 -3.01
C LYS A 303 7.61 -15.05 -3.11
N PHE A 304 7.94 -14.29 -4.17
CA PHE A 304 7.42 -12.94 -4.29
C PHE A 304 5.91 -12.91 -4.42
N VAL A 305 5.28 -12.12 -3.57
CA VAL A 305 3.84 -11.85 -3.56
C VAL A 305 3.58 -10.54 -4.31
N TYR A 306 2.82 -10.63 -5.40
CA TYR A 306 2.45 -9.50 -6.27
C TYR A 306 0.95 -9.17 -6.23
N ASN A 307 0.17 -9.90 -5.46
CA ASN A 307 -1.29 -9.79 -5.41
C ASN A 307 -1.85 -9.52 -4.00
N ASP A 308 -0.99 -9.25 -3.03
CA ASP A 308 -1.37 -8.84 -1.68
C ASP A 308 -0.36 -7.83 -1.14
N GLN A 309 -0.77 -6.55 -1.05
CA GLN A 309 0.07 -5.44 -0.58
C GLN A 309 0.51 -5.56 0.88
N ARG A 310 -0.04 -6.52 1.64
CA ARG A 310 0.13 -6.65 3.09
C ARG A 310 1.26 -7.62 3.49
N THR A 311 2.12 -8.05 2.58
CA THR A 311 3.18 -9.03 2.88
C THR A 311 4.07 -8.61 4.06
N ILE A 312 4.37 -7.32 4.19
CA ILE A 312 5.03 -6.76 5.37
C ILE A 312 3.97 -6.51 6.46
N GLY A 313 2.95 -5.73 6.12
CA GLY A 313 1.79 -5.48 6.97
C GLY A 313 2.16 -4.97 8.36
N GLY A 314 1.64 -5.65 9.37
CA GLY A 314 1.98 -5.46 10.78
C GLY A 314 2.94 -6.52 11.33
N ASN A 315 3.41 -7.48 10.53
CA ASN A 315 4.18 -8.64 10.98
C ASN A 315 5.61 -8.29 11.43
N TRP A 316 6.12 -7.13 11.00
CA TRP A 316 7.42 -6.63 11.39
C TRP A 316 7.53 -6.22 12.88
N ARG A 317 6.39 -6.20 13.58
CA ARG A 317 6.29 -5.87 15.00
C ARG A 317 5.37 -6.83 15.74
N THR A 318 5.58 -6.93 17.03
CA THR A 318 4.62 -7.53 17.97
C THR A 318 3.87 -6.40 18.67
N ALA A 319 2.59 -6.62 18.95
CA ALA A 319 1.78 -5.72 19.78
C ALA A 319 1.15 -6.55 20.90
N SER A 320 1.34 -6.15 22.14
CA SER A 320 0.75 -6.79 23.31
C SER A 320 0.33 -5.73 24.32
N PRO A 321 -0.53 -6.06 25.29
CA PRO A 321 -0.86 -5.15 26.38
C PRO A 321 0.34 -4.69 27.21
N SER A 322 1.43 -5.49 27.22
CA SER A 322 2.68 -5.17 27.91
C SER A 322 3.66 -4.32 27.09
N GLY A 323 3.30 -3.96 25.86
CA GLY A 323 4.11 -3.13 24.95
C GLY A 323 4.19 -3.66 23.53
N SER A 324 4.83 -2.88 22.68
CA SER A 324 5.07 -3.23 21.28
C SER A 324 6.58 -3.22 21.01
N ALA A 325 7.06 -4.20 20.25
CA ALA A 325 8.47 -4.36 19.90
C ALA A 325 8.62 -4.77 18.44
N VAL A 326 9.81 -4.55 17.89
CA VAL A 326 10.19 -5.11 16.58
C VAL A 326 10.21 -6.63 16.64
N ASN A 327 9.73 -7.28 15.60
CA ASN A 327 9.83 -8.72 15.43
C ASN A 327 11.24 -9.08 14.95
N ASN A 328 12.10 -9.51 15.86
CA ASN A 328 13.49 -9.85 15.58
C ASN A 328 13.65 -11.26 14.92
N SER A 329 12.57 -11.89 14.50
CA SER A 329 12.60 -13.20 13.84
C SER A 329 12.36 -13.11 12.34
N VAL A 330 12.26 -11.90 11.77
CA VAL A 330 11.94 -11.71 10.35
C VAL A 330 12.75 -10.58 9.72
N PHE A 331 12.98 -10.69 8.43
CA PHE A 331 13.35 -9.60 7.54
C PHE A 331 12.63 -9.82 6.19
N TYR A 332 12.73 -8.88 5.27
CA TYR A 332 11.96 -8.91 4.02
C TYR A 332 12.86 -8.75 2.82
N ILE A 333 12.46 -9.39 1.71
CA ILE A 333 13.05 -9.17 0.39
C ILE A 333 12.03 -8.44 -0.44
N ILE A 334 12.46 -7.36 -1.07
CA ILE A 334 11.65 -6.49 -1.91
C ILE A 334 12.22 -6.53 -3.33
N LYS A 335 11.37 -6.74 -4.31
CA LYS A 335 11.65 -6.43 -5.71
C LYS A 335 10.87 -5.17 -6.06
N ASP A 336 11.57 -4.10 -6.44
CA ASP A 336 10.93 -2.84 -6.77
C ASP A 336 10.26 -2.87 -8.17
N PRO A 337 9.46 -1.84 -8.56
CA PRO A 337 8.85 -1.75 -9.87
C PRO A 337 9.83 -1.63 -11.05
N ASN A 338 11.10 -1.32 -10.78
CA ASN A 338 12.17 -1.19 -11.79
C ASN A 338 13.01 -2.47 -11.94
N GLY A 339 12.75 -3.49 -11.08
CA GLY A 339 13.41 -4.78 -11.10
C GLY A 339 14.61 -4.90 -10.17
N TYR A 340 14.91 -3.88 -9.36
CA TYR A 340 15.95 -3.94 -8.34
C TYR A 340 15.52 -4.78 -7.13
N TYR A 341 16.48 -5.43 -6.49
CA TYR A 341 16.24 -6.26 -5.31
C TYR A 341 16.87 -5.62 -4.08
N PHE A 342 16.11 -5.62 -2.99
CA PHE A 342 16.54 -5.11 -1.70
C PHE A 342 16.21 -6.11 -0.60
N LYS A 343 17.07 -6.18 0.42
CA LYS A 343 16.74 -6.77 1.71
C LYS A 343 16.47 -5.67 2.73
N LEU A 344 15.45 -5.84 3.56
CA LEU A 344 14.96 -4.83 4.51
C LEU A 344 14.70 -5.46 5.87
N LYS A 345 15.21 -4.84 6.93
CA LYS A 345 15.02 -5.25 8.31
C LYS A 345 14.61 -4.06 9.18
N PHE A 346 13.59 -4.24 10.00
CA PHE A 346 13.18 -3.22 10.95
C PHE A 346 14.11 -3.17 12.16
N MET A 347 14.40 -1.96 12.63
CA MET A 347 15.35 -1.69 13.71
C MET A 347 14.66 -1.21 14.97
N ARG A 348 13.62 -0.40 14.84
CA ARG A 348 12.82 0.12 15.96
C ARG A 348 11.41 0.50 15.53
N LEU A 349 10.52 0.59 16.50
CA LEU A 349 9.14 1.04 16.36
C LEU A 349 8.91 2.42 16.99
N SER A 350 9.66 2.72 18.03
CA SER A 350 9.57 3.95 18.82
C SER A 350 10.90 4.67 18.82
N SER A 351 10.89 5.98 19.08
CA SER A 351 12.10 6.75 19.37
C SER A 351 12.79 6.26 20.64
N PRO A 352 14.05 6.67 20.91
CA PRO A 352 14.77 6.31 22.13
C PRO A 352 14.09 6.73 23.44
N ASP A 353 13.29 7.81 23.39
CA ASP A 353 12.49 8.33 24.52
C ASP A 353 11.09 7.69 24.60
N GLY A 354 10.81 6.68 23.75
CA GLY A 354 9.61 5.85 23.82
C GLY A 354 8.42 6.38 23.03
N GLU A 355 8.54 7.43 22.23
CA GLU A 355 7.46 7.87 21.35
C GLU A 355 7.24 6.84 20.24
N ARG A 356 6.05 6.24 20.16
CA ARG A 356 5.65 5.32 19.08
C ARG A 356 5.39 6.08 17.77
N GLY A 357 5.39 5.38 16.64
CA GLY A 357 5.26 5.99 15.31
C GLY A 357 6.54 6.69 14.86
N ARG A 358 7.68 6.16 15.29
CA ARG A 358 9.04 6.50 14.87
C ARG A 358 9.74 5.25 14.34
N PRO A 359 9.15 4.57 13.34
CA PRO A 359 9.74 3.35 12.80
C PRO A 359 11.09 3.65 12.16
N GLN A 360 12.01 2.69 12.27
CA GLN A 360 13.28 2.74 11.58
C GLN A 360 13.57 1.38 10.96
N PHE A 361 14.07 1.37 9.75
CA PHE A 361 14.51 0.16 9.08
C PHE A 361 15.87 0.36 8.40
N GLU A 362 16.62 -0.71 8.30
CA GLU A 362 17.81 -0.82 7.47
C GLU A 362 17.44 -1.55 6.18
N PHE A 363 17.92 -1.06 5.03
CA PHE A 363 17.83 -1.80 3.78
C PHE A 363 19.19 -1.84 3.09
N LYS A 364 19.40 -2.85 2.26
CA LYS A 364 20.60 -3.00 1.41
C LYS A 364 20.19 -3.53 0.04
N PRO A 365 20.78 -3.04 -1.05
CA PRO A 365 20.65 -3.66 -2.37
C PRO A 365 21.24 -5.08 -2.35
N LEU A 366 20.73 -5.93 -3.25
CA LEU A 366 21.15 -7.32 -3.45
C LEU A 366 21.70 -7.53 -4.86
#